data_03aa5976abfe73e55c171e3a6dbb93c4
#
_entry.id   03aa5976abfe73e55c171e3a6dbb93c4
#
_cell.length_a   1.000
_cell.length_b   1.000
_cell.length_c   1.000
_cell.angle_alpha   90.00
_cell.angle_beta   90.00
_cell.angle_gamma   90.00
#
_symmetry.space_group_name_H-M   'P 1'
#
loop_
_entity.id
_entity.type
_entity.pdbx_description
1 polymer ?
#
loop_
_entity_poly.entity_id
_entity_poly.type
_entity_poly.pdbx_seq_one_letter_code
_entity_poly.pdbx_strand_id
1 'polypeptide(L)'
;CTIFINVIANHIKGLNVDKVYIEGLTFQTTIGFYQWEKEIKQTLVIDLAMGWNTAQAAENDELAKTLDYAAISEAVVEFANANPVDLIETLAERIATFLMAEYHIPWLRLKLMKPTAVHNASTVGVEIERGIAMSGQAK
;
A
#
# COMPACT_ATOMS: atom_id res chain seq x y z
N CYS A 1 -7.10 -9.79 -27.14
CA CYS A 1 -6.89 -11.18 -27.43
C CYS A 1 -6.79 -11.98 -26.14
N THR A 2 -7.89 -12.59 -25.78
CA THR A 2 -7.95 -13.27 -24.50
C THR A 2 -7.00 -14.45 -24.45
N ILE A 3 -7.05 -15.30 -25.47
CA ILE A 3 -6.17 -16.43 -25.49
C ILE A 3 -4.73 -15.98 -25.60
N PHE A 4 -4.50 -15.02 -26.46
CA PHE A 4 -3.18 -14.48 -26.61
C PHE A 4 -2.73 -13.87 -25.29
N ILE A 5 -3.62 -13.15 -24.65
CA ILE A 5 -3.31 -12.56 -23.37
C ILE A 5 -3.10 -13.64 -22.32
N ASN A 6 -3.89 -14.67 -22.33
CA ASN A 6 -3.68 -15.76 -21.40
C ASN A 6 -2.35 -16.45 -21.67
N VAL A 7 -2.06 -16.67 -22.92
CA VAL A 7 -0.79 -17.25 -23.29
C VAL A 7 0.34 -16.32 -22.89
N ILE A 8 0.17 -15.03 -23.16
CA ILE A 8 1.17 -14.07 -22.77
C ILE A 8 1.29 -14.01 -21.26
N ALA A 9 0.17 -13.98 -20.56
CA ALA A 9 0.21 -13.94 -19.10
C ALA A 9 0.88 -15.18 -18.55
N ASN A 10 0.64 -16.32 -19.17
CA ASN A 10 1.32 -17.54 -18.76
C ASN A 10 2.79 -17.53 -19.12
N HIS A 11 3.10 -16.97 -20.25
CA HIS A 11 4.49 -16.86 -20.67
C HIS A 11 5.21 -15.76 -19.92
N ILE A 12 4.50 -14.68 -19.64
CA ILE A 12 5.06 -13.59 -18.87
C ILE A 12 4.67 -13.82 -17.43
N LYS A 13 5.34 -14.74 -16.83
CA LYS A 13 4.96 -15.18 -15.49
C LYS A 13 5.02 -14.09 -14.46
N GLY A 14 5.79 -13.05 -14.74
CA GLY A 14 5.85 -11.95 -13.80
C GLY A 14 4.60 -11.12 -13.74
N LEU A 15 3.70 -11.29 -14.70
CA LEU A 15 2.47 -10.51 -14.74
C LEU A 15 1.40 -11.21 -13.95
N ASN A 16 1.59 -11.27 -12.66
CA ASN A 16 0.64 -11.88 -11.77
C ASN A 16 -0.37 -10.84 -11.34
N VAL A 17 -1.65 -11.17 -11.43
CA VAL A 17 -2.71 -10.24 -11.05
C VAL A 17 -3.22 -10.47 -9.64
N ASP A 18 -2.61 -11.40 -8.93
CA ASP A 18 -3.03 -11.64 -7.55
C ASP A 18 -2.63 -10.47 -6.67
N LYS A 19 -3.46 -10.18 -5.71
CA LYS A 19 -3.22 -9.07 -4.80
C LYS A 19 -3.45 -9.51 -3.37
N VAL A 20 -2.66 -8.94 -2.48
CA VAL A 20 -2.88 -9.06 -1.05
C VAL A 20 -3.36 -7.70 -0.57
N TYR A 21 -4.42 -7.70 0.21
CA TYR A 21 -5.04 -6.45 0.67
C TYR A 21 -4.83 -6.25 2.16
N ILE A 22 -4.65 -5.00 2.53
CA ILE A 22 -4.85 -4.54 3.89
C ILE A 22 -5.79 -3.35 3.75
N GLU A 23 -6.97 -3.44 4.35
CA GLU A 23 -7.96 -2.38 4.22
C GLU A 23 -8.39 -1.88 5.57
N GLY A 24 -8.53 -0.57 5.66
CA GLY A 24 -9.03 0.04 6.89
C GLY A 24 -8.04 0.02 8.03
N LEU A 25 -6.75 -0.06 7.73
CA LEU A 25 -5.72 0.00 8.79
C LEU A 25 -5.73 1.41 9.36
N THR A 26 -6.17 1.52 10.59
CA THR A 26 -6.36 2.80 11.26
C THR A 26 -5.29 2.97 12.32
N PHE A 27 -4.66 4.13 12.33
CA PHE A 27 -3.60 4.40 13.28
C PHE A 27 -3.52 5.89 13.53
N GLN A 28 -2.78 6.25 14.56
CA GLN A 28 -2.60 7.65 14.93
C GLN A 28 -1.16 8.05 14.75
N THR A 29 -0.96 9.24 14.24
CA THR A 29 0.37 9.75 14.00
C THR A 29 0.31 11.28 13.96
N THR A 30 1.46 11.89 14.05
CA THR A 30 1.56 13.34 13.93
C THR A 30 1.78 13.69 12.47
N ILE A 31 0.86 14.45 11.91
CA ILE A 31 0.94 14.83 10.50
C ILE A 31 0.15 16.12 10.30
N GLY A 32 0.67 16.99 9.47
CA GLY A 32 -0.02 18.21 9.13
C GLY A 32 0.92 19.37 8.93
N PHE A 33 0.48 20.30 8.10
CA PHE A 33 1.27 21.47 7.76
C PHE A 33 1.21 22.54 8.85
N TYR A 34 0.05 22.71 9.48
CA TYR A 34 -0.13 23.77 10.46
C TYR A 34 0.51 23.42 11.79
N GLN A 35 0.94 24.45 12.52
CA GLN A 35 1.66 24.24 13.76
C GLN A 35 0.86 23.42 14.77
N TRP A 36 -0.45 23.71 14.89
CA TRP A 36 -1.27 22.99 15.86
C TRP A 36 -1.36 21.49 15.51
N GLU A 37 -1.27 21.16 14.21
CA GLU A 37 -1.30 19.76 13.81
C GLU A 37 -0.04 19.01 14.24
N LYS A 38 1.05 19.73 14.39
CA LYS A 38 2.32 19.12 14.76
C LYS A 38 2.38 18.77 16.23
N GLU A 39 1.41 19.24 16.99
CA GLU A 39 1.40 19.05 18.44
C GLU A 39 0.41 18.01 18.90
N ILE A 40 -0.28 17.36 17.98
CA ILE A 40 -1.30 16.36 18.32
C ILE A 40 -1.11 15.13 17.47
N LYS A 41 -1.77 14.07 17.89
CA LYS A 41 -1.89 12.87 17.06
C LYS A 41 -3.21 12.93 16.32
N GLN A 42 -3.19 12.52 15.07
CA GLN A 42 -4.39 12.47 14.24
C GLN A 42 -4.57 11.07 13.72
N THR A 43 -5.83 10.73 13.45
CA THR A 43 -6.17 9.41 12.94
C THR A 43 -6.03 9.39 11.42
N LEU A 44 -5.32 8.40 10.94
CA LEU A 44 -5.21 8.13 9.51
C LEU A 44 -5.72 6.72 9.24
N VAL A 45 -6.19 6.52 8.03
CA VAL A 45 -6.65 5.21 7.57
C VAL A 45 -5.93 4.91 6.27
N ILE A 46 -5.39 3.70 6.16
CA ILE A 46 -4.69 3.32 4.94
C ILE A 46 -5.27 2.03 4.39
N ASP A 47 -5.46 2.02 3.07
CA ASP A 47 -5.82 0.83 2.32
C ASP A 47 -4.66 0.50 1.40
N LEU A 48 -4.27 -0.75 1.37
CA LEU A 48 -3.18 -1.23 0.53
C LEU A 48 -3.66 -2.38 -0.34
N ALA A 49 -3.25 -2.36 -1.60
CA ALA A 49 -3.38 -3.50 -2.49
C ALA A 49 -1.98 -3.77 -3.00
N MET A 50 -1.47 -4.96 -2.75
CA MET A 50 -0.09 -5.30 -3.06
C MET A 50 -0.07 -6.48 -4.01
N GLY A 51 0.64 -6.33 -5.12
CA GLY A 51 0.78 -7.42 -6.09
C GLY A 51 1.72 -8.48 -5.56
N TRP A 52 1.28 -9.72 -5.65
CA TRP A 52 2.08 -10.83 -5.16
C TRP A 52 1.64 -12.12 -5.82
N ASN A 53 2.58 -13.02 -5.99
CA ASN A 53 2.22 -14.33 -6.53
C ASN A 53 1.76 -15.22 -5.38
N THR A 54 0.46 -15.19 -5.12
CA THR A 54 -0.08 -15.93 -3.99
C THR A 54 -0.13 -17.42 -4.24
N ALA A 55 -0.05 -17.84 -5.50
CA ALA A 55 -0.10 -19.25 -5.83
C ALA A 55 1.07 -20.03 -5.22
N GLN A 56 2.23 -19.42 -5.16
CA GLN A 56 3.39 -20.08 -4.57
C GLN A 56 3.20 -20.37 -3.09
N ALA A 57 2.63 -19.42 -2.38
CA ALA A 57 2.36 -19.61 -0.96
C ALA A 57 1.30 -20.67 -0.75
N ALA A 58 0.27 -20.66 -1.60
CA ALA A 58 -0.85 -21.59 -1.47
C ALA A 58 -0.47 -23.01 -1.79
N GLU A 59 0.57 -23.17 -2.61
CA GLU A 59 0.97 -24.49 -3.07
C GLU A 59 1.29 -25.43 -1.92
N ASN A 60 2.00 -24.91 -0.91
CA ASN A 60 2.41 -25.70 0.24
C ASN A 60 2.06 -25.04 1.55
N ASP A 61 1.18 -24.03 1.50
CA ASP A 61 0.71 -23.33 2.70
C ASP A 61 1.88 -22.72 3.48
N GLU A 62 2.74 -22.00 2.78
CA GLU A 62 3.96 -21.45 3.37
C GLU A 62 3.90 -19.95 3.54
N LEU A 63 3.93 -19.50 4.78
CA LEU A 63 3.95 -18.07 5.09
C LEU A 63 5.15 -17.37 4.48
N ALA A 64 6.28 -18.05 4.44
CA ALA A 64 7.51 -17.44 3.94
C ALA A 64 7.43 -17.03 2.47
N LYS A 65 6.46 -17.57 1.75
CA LYS A 65 6.31 -17.29 0.31
C LYS A 65 5.21 -16.31 0.02
N THR A 66 4.66 -15.66 1.03
CA THR A 66 3.63 -14.66 0.83
C THR A 66 3.98 -13.41 1.61
N LEU A 67 3.16 -12.38 1.45
CA LEU A 67 3.32 -11.17 2.23
C LEU A 67 2.68 -11.37 3.59
N ASP A 68 3.44 -11.08 4.63
CA ASP A 68 2.95 -11.16 6.00
C ASP A 68 2.24 -9.85 6.31
N TYR A 69 0.91 -9.80 6.09
CA TYR A 69 0.19 -8.56 6.25
C TYR A 69 0.16 -8.06 7.69
N ALA A 70 0.32 -8.95 8.66
CA ALA A 70 0.43 -8.48 10.04
C ALA A 70 1.72 -7.70 10.25
N ALA A 71 2.83 -8.23 9.75
CA ALA A 71 4.11 -7.56 9.87
C ALA A 71 4.11 -6.26 9.09
N ILE A 72 3.50 -6.26 7.91
CA ILE A 72 3.43 -5.06 7.09
C ILE A 72 2.61 -3.99 7.78
N SER A 73 1.48 -4.37 8.38
CA SER A 73 0.65 -3.42 9.10
C SER A 73 1.42 -2.75 10.23
N GLU A 74 2.16 -3.54 11.00
CA GLU A 74 2.97 -2.97 12.08
C GLU A 74 4.06 -2.05 11.54
N ALA A 75 4.67 -2.47 10.44
CA ALA A 75 5.75 -1.69 9.85
C ALA A 75 5.24 -0.35 9.34
N VAL A 76 4.04 -0.32 8.77
CA VAL A 76 3.45 0.93 8.30
C VAL A 76 3.26 1.91 9.44
N VAL A 77 2.68 1.44 10.54
CA VAL A 77 2.41 2.29 11.69
C VAL A 77 3.72 2.83 12.28
N GLU A 78 4.69 1.94 12.45
CA GLU A 78 5.99 2.35 12.98
C GLU A 78 6.68 3.35 12.07
N PHE A 79 6.65 3.08 10.78
CA PHE A 79 7.30 3.96 9.81
C PHE A 79 6.68 5.35 9.83
N ALA A 80 5.35 5.42 9.83
CA ALA A 80 4.65 6.70 9.84
C ALA A 80 5.00 7.51 11.08
N ASN A 81 5.07 6.85 12.23
CA ASN A 81 5.36 7.54 13.48
C ASN A 81 6.83 7.94 13.60
N ALA A 82 7.72 7.20 12.96
CA ALA A 82 9.14 7.52 13.00
C ALA A 82 9.53 8.60 12.00
N ASN A 83 8.66 8.90 11.03
CA ASN A 83 8.98 9.81 9.94
C ASN A 83 7.89 10.85 9.75
N PRO A 84 7.70 11.75 10.71
CA PRO A 84 6.65 12.76 10.58
C PRO A 84 6.90 13.69 9.41
N VAL A 85 5.83 14.01 8.70
CA VAL A 85 5.88 14.90 7.54
C VAL A 85 4.68 15.84 7.62
N ASP A 86 4.66 16.82 6.72
CA ASP A 86 3.57 17.79 6.71
C ASP A 86 2.36 17.33 5.92
N LEU A 87 2.59 16.61 4.83
CA LEU A 87 1.52 16.30 3.88
C LEU A 87 1.29 14.80 3.81
N ILE A 88 0.01 14.41 3.70
CA ILE A 88 -0.28 12.98 3.49
C ILE A 88 0.25 12.49 2.16
N GLU A 89 0.37 13.38 1.17
CA GLU A 89 0.98 13.02 -0.11
C GLU A 89 2.42 12.55 0.10
N THR A 90 3.16 13.27 0.92
CA THR A 90 4.53 12.89 1.22
C THR A 90 4.60 11.56 1.95
N LEU A 91 3.70 11.39 2.92
CA LEU A 91 3.68 10.16 3.68
C LEU A 91 3.33 8.97 2.79
N ALA A 92 2.34 9.15 1.91
CA ALA A 92 1.94 8.08 1.00
C ALA A 92 3.12 7.63 0.12
N GLU A 93 3.85 8.58 -0.46
CA GLU A 93 5.01 8.24 -1.28
C GLU A 93 6.07 7.50 -0.49
N ARG A 94 6.34 7.97 0.71
CA ARG A 94 7.39 7.36 1.52
C ARG A 94 7.00 5.98 2.00
N ILE A 95 5.75 5.78 2.38
CA ILE A 95 5.29 4.45 2.76
C ILE A 95 5.39 3.50 1.58
N ALA A 96 4.96 3.94 0.40
CA ALA A 96 5.02 3.09 -0.78
C ALA A 96 6.46 2.68 -1.09
N THR A 97 7.37 3.65 -1.08
CA THR A 97 8.78 3.37 -1.36
C THR A 97 9.34 2.39 -0.34
N PHE A 98 9.03 2.63 0.94
CA PHE A 98 9.52 1.78 2.01
C PHE A 98 9.02 0.35 1.85
N LEU A 99 7.72 0.18 1.63
CA LEU A 99 7.16 -1.16 1.54
C LEU A 99 7.66 -1.92 0.33
N MET A 100 7.74 -1.24 -0.80
CA MET A 100 8.21 -1.91 -2.01
C MET A 100 9.65 -2.37 -1.87
N ALA A 101 10.48 -1.56 -1.23
CA ALA A 101 11.87 -1.93 -1.03
C ALA A 101 12.04 -3.01 0.04
N GLU A 102 11.35 -2.86 1.15
CA GLU A 102 11.54 -3.76 2.29
C GLU A 102 10.98 -5.15 2.02
N TYR A 103 9.84 -5.22 1.34
CA TYR A 103 9.14 -6.48 1.14
C TYR A 103 9.18 -6.95 -0.32
N HIS A 104 9.94 -6.27 -1.16
CA HIS A 104 10.12 -6.64 -2.56
C HIS A 104 8.79 -6.73 -3.30
N ILE A 105 7.92 -5.77 -3.03
CA ILE A 105 6.60 -5.73 -3.65
C ILE A 105 6.74 -5.10 -5.04
N PRO A 106 6.35 -5.81 -6.10
CA PRO A 106 6.54 -5.28 -7.45
C PRO A 106 5.52 -4.21 -7.84
N TRP A 107 4.36 -4.22 -7.22
CA TRP A 107 3.30 -3.26 -7.52
C TRP A 107 2.47 -3.02 -6.28
N LEU A 108 2.02 -1.79 -6.13
CA LEU A 108 1.31 -1.40 -4.92
C LEU A 108 0.37 -0.26 -5.24
N ARG A 109 -0.85 -0.35 -4.75
CA ARG A 109 -1.79 0.77 -4.72
C ARG A 109 -2.05 1.10 -3.27
N LEU A 110 -1.92 2.37 -2.94
CA LEU A 110 -2.01 2.84 -1.57
C LEU A 110 -2.97 4.01 -1.52
N LYS A 111 -3.96 3.93 -0.64
CA LYS A 111 -4.91 5.01 -0.40
C LYS A 111 -4.77 5.43 1.04
N LEU A 112 -4.39 6.67 1.25
CA LEU A 112 -4.16 7.21 2.59
C LEU A 112 -5.17 8.29 2.86
N MET A 113 -5.92 8.15 3.95
CA MET A 113 -7.06 9.00 4.26
C MET A 113 -6.91 9.65 5.61
N LYS A 114 -7.45 10.86 5.70
CA LYS A 114 -7.42 11.66 6.91
C LYS A 114 -8.87 12.05 7.21
N PRO A 115 -9.59 11.23 7.97
CA PRO A 115 -11.06 11.34 8.06
C PRO A 115 -11.58 12.64 8.64
N THR A 116 -10.83 13.28 9.53
CA THR A 116 -11.33 14.46 10.20
C THR A 116 -10.75 15.76 9.68
N ALA A 117 -10.09 15.72 8.53
CA ALA A 117 -9.38 16.89 8.03
C ALA A 117 -10.32 18.00 7.56
N VAL A 118 -11.47 17.63 6.99
CA VAL A 118 -12.42 18.60 6.45
C VAL A 118 -13.78 18.34 7.07
N HIS A 119 -14.35 19.39 7.63
CA HIS A 119 -15.58 19.29 8.43
C HIS A 119 -16.75 18.65 7.68
N ASN A 120 -16.93 19.01 6.42
CA ASN A 120 -18.11 18.58 5.68
C ASN A 120 -17.85 17.35 4.81
N ALA A 121 -16.69 16.74 4.90
CA ALA A 121 -16.36 15.54 4.12
C ALA A 121 -16.28 14.34 5.07
N SER A 122 -16.70 13.18 4.58
CA SER A 122 -16.52 11.95 5.34
C SER A 122 -15.04 11.66 5.54
N THR A 123 -14.26 11.88 4.52
CA THR A 123 -12.82 11.73 4.60
C THR A 123 -12.20 12.49 3.44
N VAL A 124 -10.92 12.78 3.57
CA VAL A 124 -10.12 13.27 2.44
C VAL A 124 -8.90 12.39 2.36
N GLY A 125 -8.29 12.30 1.20
CA GLY A 125 -7.13 11.46 1.08
C GLY A 125 -6.50 11.51 -0.28
N VAL A 126 -5.47 10.69 -0.44
CA VAL A 126 -4.77 10.54 -1.71
C VAL A 126 -4.65 9.05 -2.02
N GLU A 127 -4.62 8.75 -3.29
CA GLU A 127 -4.39 7.38 -3.73
C GLU A 127 -3.29 7.41 -4.77
N ILE A 128 -2.29 6.55 -4.58
CA ILE A 128 -1.18 6.45 -5.52
C ILE A 128 -1.00 5.00 -5.91
N GLU A 129 -0.42 4.82 -7.07
CA GLU A 129 -0.11 3.49 -7.58
C GLU A 129 1.32 3.52 -8.07
N ARG A 130 2.12 2.54 -7.65
CA ARG A 130 3.55 2.52 -7.96
C ARG A 130 3.96 1.12 -8.37
N GLY A 131 4.97 1.04 -9.20
CA GLY A 131 5.50 -0.24 -9.63
C GLY A 131 4.92 -0.66 -10.97
N ILE A 132 5.19 -1.91 -11.34
CA ILE A 132 4.77 -2.44 -12.62
C ILE A 132 3.38 -3.03 -12.47
N ALA A 133 2.46 -2.56 -13.32
CA ALA A 133 1.08 -2.97 -13.24
C ALA A 133 0.95 -4.47 -13.41
N MET A 134 0.08 -5.05 -12.60
CA MET A 134 -0.06 -6.50 -12.55
C MET A 134 -0.81 -7.06 -13.75
N SER A 135 -1.52 -6.22 -14.46
CA SER A 135 -2.33 -6.69 -15.59
C SER A 135 -1.58 -6.65 -16.91
N GLY A 136 -0.28 -6.54 -16.86
CA GLY A 136 0.48 -6.44 -18.08
C GLY A 136 0.54 -5.05 -18.62
N GLN A 137 0.27 -4.10 -17.78
CA GLN A 137 0.25 -2.70 -18.16
C GLN A 137 1.61 -2.05 -18.09
N ALA A 138 2.63 -2.84 -18.07
CA ALA A 138 3.97 -2.28 -18.06
C ALA A 138 4.07 -1.27 -19.17
N LYS A 139 4.55 -0.14 -18.85
CA LYS A 139 4.57 0.92 -19.84
C LYS A 139 5.86 0.98 -20.50
#